data_def723809b55403ed098c7e5b90f81da
#
_entry.id   def723809b55403ed098c7e5b90f81da
#
_cell.length_a   1.000
_cell.length_b   1.000
_cell.length_c   1.000
_cell.angle_alpha   90.00
_cell.angle_beta   90.00
_cell.angle_gamma   90.00
#
_symmetry.space_group_name_H-M   'P 1'
#
loop_
_entity.id
_entity.type
_entity.pdbx_description
1 polymer ?
#
loop_
_entity_poly.entity_id
_entity_poly.type
_entity_poly.pdbx_seq_one_letter_code
_entity_poly.pdbx_strand_id
1 'polypeptide(L)'
;MELSESVLKGLQTLADPNVFDLKSFTTFTEVAFDSLDSSRGESVLGHPELRHIDQTTLKHCHTAATTFILEGVKQNADKSTISSCLEDVRFQNERVDTFYNSFQKNLESLLSSTDTCPPHITDAEWRLEYCYKGTFHVHKVNQPSYLISLNTERAGASSEINFSCTMDQLQDLVGKMKDAAKSLERATQS
;
A
#
# COMPACT_ATOMS: atom_id res chain seq x y z
N MET A 1 8.07 -14.17 1.90
CA MET A 1 6.95 -13.22 2.13
C MET A 1 6.18 -13.65 3.36
N GLU A 2 5.98 -12.75 4.33
CA GLU A 2 5.12 -13.03 5.49
C GLU A 2 3.68 -12.65 5.11
N LEU A 3 2.80 -13.65 5.04
CA LEU A 3 1.39 -13.47 4.70
C LEU A 3 0.54 -13.84 5.92
N SER A 4 -0.53 -13.08 6.17
CA SER A 4 -1.46 -13.39 7.24
C SER A 4 -2.22 -14.69 6.95
N GLU A 5 -2.71 -15.36 7.99
CA GLU A 5 -3.49 -16.60 7.85
C GLU A 5 -4.75 -16.40 6.97
N SER A 6 -5.36 -15.23 7.03
CA SER A 6 -6.51 -14.89 6.19
C SER A 6 -6.14 -14.85 4.71
N VAL A 7 -5.00 -14.25 4.37
CA VAL A 7 -4.49 -14.21 2.98
C VAL A 7 -4.18 -15.62 2.49
N LEU A 8 -3.50 -16.43 3.31
CA LEU A 8 -3.20 -17.82 2.95
C LEU A 8 -4.46 -18.64 2.68
N LYS A 9 -5.51 -18.51 3.51
CA LYS A 9 -6.80 -19.18 3.29
C LYS A 9 -7.48 -18.72 2.01
N GLY A 10 -7.44 -17.42 1.70
CA GLY A 10 -8.01 -16.90 0.46
C GLY A 10 -7.28 -17.43 -0.79
N LEU A 11 -5.94 -17.49 -0.74
CA LEU A 11 -5.13 -18.07 -1.82
C LEU A 11 -5.37 -19.59 -1.96
N GLN A 12 -5.50 -20.34 -0.85
CA GLN A 12 -5.86 -21.76 -0.90
C GLN A 12 -7.22 -22.01 -1.55
N THR A 13 -8.20 -21.16 -1.26
CA THR A 13 -9.52 -21.23 -1.90
C THR A 13 -9.42 -20.91 -3.41
N LEU A 14 -8.59 -19.95 -3.78
CA LEU A 14 -8.32 -19.62 -5.20
C LEU A 14 -7.58 -20.76 -5.92
N ALA A 15 -6.76 -21.53 -5.21
CA ALA A 15 -6.06 -22.70 -5.74
C ALA A 15 -6.99 -23.90 -6.00
N ASP A 16 -8.16 -23.98 -5.34
CA ASP A 16 -9.07 -25.12 -5.43
C ASP A 16 -9.77 -25.20 -6.81
N PRO A 17 -9.53 -26.25 -7.60
CA PRO A 17 -10.16 -26.41 -8.91
C PRO A 17 -11.68 -26.65 -8.86
N ASN A 18 -12.24 -27.03 -7.70
CA ASN A 18 -13.68 -27.18 -7.51
C ASN A 18 -14.40 -25.83 -7.36
N VAL A 19 -13.69 -24.80 -6.89
CA VAL A 19 -14.22 -23.44 -6.74
C VAL A 19 -13.92 -22.60 -7.97
N PHE A 20 -12.69 -22.67 -8.44
CA PHE A 20 -12.24 -21.96 -9.65
C PHE A 20 -11.74 -22.99 -10.68
N ASP A 21 -12.46 -23.19 -11.76
CA ASP A 21 -11.90 -23.88 -12.92
C ASP A 21 -10.80 -23.02 -13.57
N LEU A 22 -10.04 -23.59 -14.49
CA LEU A 22 -8.89 -22.89 -15.09
C LEU A 22 -9.30 -21.58 -15.78
N LYS A 23 -10.47 -21.57 -16.42
CA LYS A 23 -11.00 -20.40 -17.14
C LYS A 23 -11.38 -19.30 -16.15
N SER A 24 -12.16 -19.62 -15.13
CA SER A 24 -12.54 -18.66 -14.06
C SER A 24 -11.32 -18.15 -13.30
N PHE A 25 -10.32 -19.00 -13.08
CA PHE A 25 -9.06 -18.61 -12.45
C PHE A 25 -8.30 -17.58 -13.30
N THR A 26 -8.17 -17.81 -14.60
CA THR A 26 -7.49 -16.88 -15.52
C THR A 26 -8.21 -15.54 -15.56
N THR A 27 -9.54 -15.55 -15.77
CA THR A 27 -10.36 -14.33 -15.75
C THR A 27 -10.27 -13.60 -14.41
N PHE A 28 -10.34 -14.34 -13.30
CA PHE A 28 -10.20 -13.75 -11.95
C PHE A 28 -8.84 -13.08 -11.79
N THR A 29 -7.76 -13.72 -12.20
CA THR A 29 -6.42 -13.19 -12.11
C THR A 29 -6.28 -11.91 -12.92
N GLU A 30 -6.76 -11.87 -14.16
CA GLU A 30 -6.75 -10.66 -15.00
C GLU A 30 -7.51 -9.52 -14.33
N VAL A 31 -8.74 -9.75 -13.87
CA VAL A 31 -9.56 -8.73 -13.21
C VAL A 31 -8.96 -8.28 -11.87
N ALA A 32 -8.28 -9.18 -11.13
CA ALA A 32 -7.59 -8.83 -9.90
C ALA A 32 -6.42 -7.85 -10.16
N PHE A 33 -5.64 -8.08 -11.22
CA PHE A 33 -4.60 -7.14 -11.64
C PHE A 33 -5.17 -5.82 -12.16
N ASP A 34 -6.21 -5.86 -13.00
CA ASP A 34 -6.86 -4.66 -13.54
C ASP A 34 -7.48 -3.80 -12.43
N SER A 35 -7.95 -4.42 -11.34
CA SER A 35 -8.50 -3.68 -10.18
C SER A 35 -7.45 -2.89 -9.40
N LEU A 36 -6.17 -3.23 -9.52
CA LEU A 36 -5.05 -2.50 -8.92
C LEU A 36 -4.61 -1.31 -9.78
N ASP A 37 -4.97 -1.29 -11.06
CA ASP A 37 -4.75 -0.14 -11.92
C ASP A 37 -5.91 0.85 -11.77
N SER A 38 -5.63 2.00 -11.17
CA SER A 38 -6.61 3.07 -10.90
C SER A 38 -7.33 3.59 -12.15
N SER A 39 -6.83 3.28 -13.35
CA SER A 39 -7.40 3.67 -14.63
C SER A 39 -8.49 2.74 -15.14
N ARG A 40 -8.58 1.51 -14.64
CA ARG A 40 -9.41 0.44 -15.22
C ARG A 40 -10.56 -0.09 -14.36
N GLY A 41 -10.72 0.34 -13.16
CA GLY A 41 -11.83 0.18 -12.19
C GLY A 41 -12.93 -0.86 -12.40
N GLU A 42 -12.68 -1.97 -13.08
CA GLU A 42 -13.67 -3.01 -13.29
C GLU A 42 -13.82 -3.87 -12.03
N SER A 43 -15.04 -3.94 -11.51
CA SER A 43 -15.32 -4.69 -10.29
C SER A 43 -15.31 -6.19 -10.58
N VAL A 44 -14.41 -6.94 -9.93
CA VAL A 44 -14.37 -8.42 -9.93
C VAL A 44 -15.76 -9.03 -9.69
N LEU A 45 -16.57 -8.41 -8.85
CA LEU A 45 -17.89 -8.87 -8.46
C LEU A 45 -18.93 -8.79 -9.60
N GLY A 46 -18.69 -7.97 -10.62
CA GLY A 46 -19.59 -7.77 -11.75
C GLY A 46 -19.29 -8.64 -12.96
N HIS A 47 -18.16 -9.34 -12.98
CA HIS A 47 -17.73 -10.09 -14.17
C HIS A 47 -18.65 -11.27 -14.46
N PRO A 48 -19.18 -11.41 -15.70
CA PRO A 48 -20.17 -12.43 -16.03
C PRO A 48 -19.69 -13.88 -15.79
N GLU A 49 -18.40 -14.14 -16.05
CA GLU A 49 -17.79 -15.47 -15.91
C GLU A 49 -17.57 -15.90 -14.45
N LEU A 50 -17.60 -14.96 -13.50
CA LEU A 50 -17.40 -15.24 -12.07
C LEU A 50 -18.71 -15.30 -11.27
N ARG A 51 -19.87 -15.10 -11.91
CA ARG A 51 -21.18 -15.07 -11.24
C ARG A 51 -21.61 -16.38 -10.58
N HIS A 52 -21.02 -17.50 -11.00
CA HIS A 52 -21.32 -18.83 -10.43
C HIS A 52 -20.62 -19.04 -9.08
N ILE A 53 -19.64 -18.21 -8.74
CA ILE A 53 -18.91 -18.27 -7.48
C ILE A 53 -19.61 -17.40 -6.45
N ASP A 54 -19.68 -17.89 -5.20
CA ASP A 54 -20.25 -17.11 -4.08
C ASP A 54 -19.51 -15.79 -3.90
N GLN A 55 -20.28 -14.69 -3.74
CA GLN A 55 -19.72 -13.33 -3.63
C GLN A 55 -18.80 -13.15 -2.42
N THR A 56 -19.06 -13.84 -1.32
CA THR A 56 -18.22 -13.74 -0.10
C THR A 56 -16.87 -14.39 -0.37
N THR A 57 -16.89 -15.56 -1.00
CA THR A 57 -15.69 -16.28 -1.45
C THR A 57 -14.91 -15.46 -2.46
N LEU A 58 -15.59 -14.86 -3.43
CA LEU A 58 -14.95 -14.04 -4.46
C LEU A 58 -14.26 -12.80 -3.86
N LYS A 59 -14.91 -12.12 -2.91
CA LYS A 59 -14.31 -10.98 -2.18
C LYS A 59 -13.09 -11.40 -1.38
N HIS A 60 -13.19 -12.52 -0.66
CA HIS A 60 -12.09 -13.03 0.15
C HIS A 60 -10.87 -13.40 -0.70
N CYS A 61 -11.10 -14.13 -1.80
CA CYS A 61 -10.04 -14.47 -2.77
C CYS A 61 -9.45 -13.21 -3.43
N HIS A 62 -10.27 -12.21 -3.77
CA HIS A 62 -9.80 -10.96 -4.35
C HIS A 62 -8.89 -10.20 -3.39
N THR A 63 -9.33 -10.01 -2.14
CA THR A 63 -8.49 -9.36 -1.11
C THR A 63 -7.18 -10.11 -0.91
N ALA A 64 -7.22 -11.45 -0.87
CA ALA A 64 -6.02 -12.26 -0.72
C ALA A 64 -5.07 -12.12 -1.92
N ALA A 65 -5.58 -12.20 -3.15
CA ALA A 65 -4.79 -12.06 -4.36
C ALA A 65 -4.17 -10.67 -4.50
N THR A 66 -4.94 -9.60 -4.29
CA THR A 66 -4.44 -8.22 -4.35
C THR A 66 -3.39 -7.94 -3.28
N THR A 67 -3.58 -8.44 -2.05
CA THR A 67 -2.57 -8.33 -0.99
C THR A 67 -1.29 -9.06 -1.37
N PHE A 68 -1.39 -10.27 -1.92
CA PHE A 68 -0.24 -11.06 -2.36
C PHE A 68 0.53 -10.35 -3.50
N ILE A 69 -0.19 -9.81 -4.49
CA ILE A 69 0.40 -9.04 -5.61
C ILE A 69 1.16 -7.82 -5.09
N LEU A 70 0.53 -7.01 -4.24
CA LEU A 70 1.14 -5.79 -3.68
C LEU A 70 2.36 -6.11 -2.81
N GLU A 71 2.31 -7.16 -2.00
CA GLU A 71 3.45 -7.59 -1.20
C GLU A 71 4.59 -8.12 -2.09
N GLY A 72 4.27 -8.81 -3.18
CA GLY A 72 5.24 -9.23 -4.20
C GLY A 72 5.94 -8.05 -4.88
N VAL A 73 5.18 -7.01 -5.25
CA VAL A 73 5.73 -5.77 -5.82
C VAL A 73 6.61 -5.04 -4.80
N LYS A 74 6.14 -4.88 -3.56
CA LYS A 74 6.86 -4.20 -2.48
C LYS A 74 8.21 -4.86 -2.18
N GLN A 75 8.28 -6.19 -2.22
CA GLN A 75 9.50 -6.96 -1.94
C GLN A 75 10.36 -7.19 -3.20
N ASN A 76 9.94 -6.66 -4.34
CA ASN A 76 10.57 -6.92 -5.64
C ASN A 76 10.79 -8.43 -5.85
N ALA A 77 9.74 -9.22 -5.59
CA ALA A 77 9.80 -10.67 -5.56
C ALA A 77 10.10 -11.23 -6.97
N ASP A 78 11.08 -12.10 -7.04
CA ASP A 78 11.45 -12.81 -8.27
C ASP A 78 10.49 -14.00 -8.54
N LYS A 79 10.66 -14.64 -9.71
CA LYS A 79 9.85 -15.78 -10.11
C LYS A 79 9.92 -16.92 -9.08
N SER A 80 11.10 -17.19 -8.53
CA SER A 80 11.30 -18.29 -7.60
C SER A 80 10.54 -18.06 -6.29
N THR A 81 10.56 -16.85 -5.79
CA THR A 81 9.84 -16.45 -4.55
C THR A 81 8.34 -16.54 -4.72
N ILE A 82 7.78 -16.00 -5.85
CA ILE A 82 6.34 -16.06 -6.12
C ILE A 82 5.90 -17.50 -6.32
N SER A 83 6.63 -18.30 -7.14
CA SER A 83 6.29 -19.70 -7.39
C SER A 83 6.31 -20.53 -6.10
N SER A 84 7.36 -20.41 -5.29
CA SER A 84 7.46 -21.13 -4.02
C SER A 84 6.30 -20.79 -3.07
N CYS A 85 5.95 -19.50 -2.94
CA CYS A 85 4.82 -19.09 -2.10
C CYS A 85 3.48 -19.65 -2.59
N LEU A 86 3.26 -19.69 -3.91
CA LEU A 86 2.02 -20.23 -4.50
C LEU A 86 1.96 -21.75 -4.38
N GLU A 87 3.09 -22.46 -4.55
CA GLU A 87 3.20 -23.90 -4.35
C GLU A 87 2.90 -24.28 -2.89
N ASP A 88 3.39 -23.52 -1.92
CA ASP A 88 3.13 -23.72 -0.49
C ASP A 88 1.63 -23.67 -0.16
N VAL A 89 0.85 -22.87 -0.90
CA VAL A 89 -0.61 -22.80 -0.78
C VAL A 89 -1.35 -23.70 -1.78
N ARG A 90 -0.66 -24.69 -2.38
CA ARG A 90 -1.19 -25.77 -3.22
C ARG A 90 -1.68 -25.34 -4.62
N PHE A 91 -1.13 -24.29 -5.19
CA PHE A 91 -1.36 -24.00 -6.60
C PHE A 91 -0.74 -25.07 -7.49
N GLN A 92 -1.44 -25.46 -8.53
CA GLN A 92 -0.89 -26.32 -9.59
C GLN A 92 0.05 -25.50 -10.50
N ASN A 93 1.07 -26.14 -11.07
CA ASN A 93 2.11 -25.47 -11.86
C ASN A 93 1.52 -24.59 -12.98
N GLU A 94 0.48 -25.05 -13.67
CA GLU A 94 -0.20 -24.30 -14.73
C GLU A 94 -0.80 -22.98 -14.20
N ARG A 95 -1.36 -22.99 -12.98
CA ARG A 95 -1.92 -21.79 -12.33
C ARG A 95 -0.81 -20.86 -11.83
N VAL A 96 0.29 -21.42 -11.34
CA VAL A 96 1.47 -20.65 -10.95
C VAL A 96 2.04 -19.90 -12.14
N ASP A 97 2.20 -20.57 -13.30
CA ASP A 97 2.70 -19.91 -14.50
C ASP A 97 1.72 -18.86 -15.04
N THR A 98 0.42 -19.13 -15.02
CA THR A 98 -0.62 -18.17 -15.43
C THR A 98 -0.58 -16.92 -14.54
N PHE A 99 -0.51 -17.10 -13.23
CA PHE A 99 -0.44 -15.99 -12.26
C PHE A 99 0.84 -15.18 -12.44
N TYR A 100 1.99 -15.86 -12.57
CA TYR A 100 3.27 -15.18 -12.74
C TYR A 100 3.36 -14.41 -14.05
N ASN A 101 2.86 -14.95 -15.15
CA ASN A 101 2.80 -14.25 -16.43
C ASN A 101 1.96 -12.97 -16.35
N SER A 102 0.82 -13.03 -15.65
CA SER A 102 -0.02 -11.86 -15.39
C SER A 102 0.69 -10.86 -14.47
N PHE A 103 1.41 -11.34 -13.44
CA PHE A 103 2.22 -10.50 -12.55
C PHE A 103 3.30 -9.74 -13.33
N GLN A 104 4.07 -10.45 -14.15
CA GLN A 104 5.14 -9.85 -14.95
C GLN A 104 4.61 -8.84 -15.97
N LYS A 105 3.48 -9.15 -16.63
CA LYS A 105 2.84 -8.25 -17.60
C LYS A 105 2.39 -6.92 -16.97
N ASN A 106 1.91 -6.94 -15.74
CA ASN A 106 1.37 -5.77 -15.06
C ASN A 106 2.38 -5.10 -14.12
N LEU A 107 3.58 -5.65 -13.94
CA LEU A 107 4.57 -5.17 -12.98
C LEU A 107 4.96 -3.70 -13.21
N GLU A 108 5.20 -3.29 -14.46
CA GLU A 108 5.57 -1.91 -14.78
C GLU A 108 4.43 -0.93 -14.47
N SER A 109 3.17 -1.32 -14.77
CA SER A 109 2.00 -0.51 -14.42
C SER A 109 1.82 -0.38 -12.92
N LEU A 110 2.01 -1.48 -12.18
CA LEU A 110 1.92 -1.49 -10.71
C LEU A 110 3.04 -0.65 -10.07
N LEU A 111 4.26 -0.74 -10.57
CA LEU A 111 5.38 0.09 -10.11
C LEU A 111 5.12 1.57 -10.40
N SER A 112 4.62 1.92 -11.59
CA SER A 112 4.27 3.30 -11.92
C SER A 112 3.10 3.84 -11.09
N SER A 113 2.16 2.98 -10.69
CA SER A 113 1.05 3.34 -9.80
C SER A 113 1.52 3.58 -8.36
N THR A 114 2.60 2.94 -7.91
CA THR A 114 3.23 3.21 -6.62
C THR A 114 3.96 4.56 -6.58
N ASP A 115 4.32 5.13 -7.73
CA ASP A 115 4.85 6.50 -7.81
C ASP A 115 3.83 7.58 -7.38
N THR A 116 2.55 7.25 -7.29
CA THR A 116 1.51 8.12 -6.71
C THR A 116 1.48 8.09 -5.18
N CYS A 117 2.28 7.26 -4.52
CA CYS A 117 2.42 7.27 -3.07
C CYS A 117 2.90 8.65 -2.58
N PRO A 118 2.38 9.12 -1.42
CA PRO A 118 2.91 10.33 -0.81
C PRO A 118 4.41 10.17 -0.55
N PRO A 119 5.17 11.28 -0.58
CA PRO A 119 6.61 11.24 -0.33
C PRO A 119 6.90 10.57 1.01
N HIS A 120 7.90 9.69 1.03
CA HIS A 120 8.36 9.04 2.25
C HIS A 120 9.26 10.00 3.03
N ILE A 121 8.98 10.21 4.32
CA ILE A 121 9.84 11.05 5.18
C ILE A 121 11.06 10.23 5.57
N THR A 122 12.24 10.68 5.16
CA THR A 122 13.53 10.03 5.45
C THR A 122 14.22 10.62 6.68
N ASP A 123 14.01 11.92 6.93
CA ASP A 123 14.59 12.61 8.08
C ASP A 123 13.74 13.81 8.49
N ALA A 124 13.86 14.23 9.76
CA ALA A 124 13.15 15.37 10.32
C ALA A 124 14.09 16.19 11.19
N GLU A 125 14.30 17.43 10.80
CA GLU A 125 15.10 18.39 11.55
C GLU A 125 14.21 19.50 12.12
N TRP A 126 14.65 20.13 13.17
CA TRP A 126 13.97 21.28 13.74
C TRP A 126 14.94 22.29 14.31
N ARG A 127 14.52 23.56 14.31
CA ARG A 127 15.24 24.62 15.01
C ARG A 127 14.26 25.61 15.62
N LEU A 128 14.68 26.21 16.76
CA LEU A 128 13.94 27.27 17.42
C LEU A 128 14.32 28.61 16.80
N GLU A 129 13.33 29.37 16.36
CA GLU A 129 13.52 30.73 15.84
C GLU A 129 12.81 31.75 16.71
N TYR A 130 13.42 32.88 16.89
CA TYR A 130 12.83 34.02 17.58
C TYR A 130 12.57 35.13 16.57
N CYS A 131 11.28 35.45 16.35
CA CYS A 131 10.91 36.53 15.43
C CYS A 131 11.02 37.90 16.16
N TYR A 132 12.07 38.64 15.88
CA TYR A 132 12.23 40.00 16.33
C TYR A 132 11.57 40.96 15.31
N LYS A 133 10.30 41.32 15.53
CA LYS A 133 9.69 42.41 14.75
C LYS A 133 10.09 43.76 15.34
N GLY A 134 11.14 44.36 14.82
CA GLY A 134 11.54 45.72 15.15
C GLY A 134 10.79 46.76 14.34
N THR A 135 9.65 47.21 14.84
CA THR A 135 9.05 48.51 14.41
C THR A 135 8.91 49.37 15.62
N PHE A 136 9.25 50.67 15.48
CA PHE A 136 9.44 51.66 16.57
C PHE A 136 8.24 51.90 17.48
N HIS A 137 7.08 51.24 17.27
CA HIS A 137 5.84 51.47 18.02
C HIS A 137 5.02 50.24 18.41
N VAL A 138 5.56 49.04 18.35
CA VAL A 138 4.81 47.82 18.76
C VAL A 138 5.61 47.09 19.85
N HIS A 139 4.93 46.76 20.95
CA HIS A 139 5.46 45.93 22.02
C HIS A 139 6.15 44.69 21.44
N LYS A 140 7.39 44.41 21.87
CA LYS A 140 8.19 43.23 21.50
C LYS A 140 7.37 41.96 21.74
N VAL A 141 6.74 41.43 20.71
CA VAL A 141 6.16 40.08 20.78
C VAL A 141 7.28 39.09 20.43
N ASN A 142 7.98 38.68 21.48
CA ASN A 142 9.04 37.69 21.42
C ASN A 142 8.36 36.30 21.42
N GLN A 143 7.65 35.95 20.34
CA GLN A 143 7.07 34.60 20.24
C GLN A 143 8.08 33.67 19.61
N PRO A 144 8.47 32.59 20.31
CA PRO A 144 9.29 31.54 19.72
C PRO A 144 8.47 30.78 18.67
N SER A 145 9.07 30.51 17.54
CA SER A 145 8.53 29.64 16.51
C SER A 145 9.51 28.50 16.24
N TYR A 146 8.97 27.35 15.89
CA TYR A 146 9.75 26.20 15.50
C TYR A 146 9.73 26.10 13.99
N LEU A 147 10.89 26.09 13.36
CA LEU A 147 11.04 25.70 11.96
C LEU A 147 11.29 24.21 11.91
N ILE A 148 10.45 23.52 11.17
CA ILE A 148 10.52 22.07 10.92
C ILE A 148 10.90 21.86 9.47
N SER A 149 11.93 21.04 9.22
CA SER A 149 12.36 20.59 7.91
C SER A 149 12.16 19.09 7.81
N LEU A 150 11.34 18.65 6.88
CA LEU A 150 11.13 17.24 6.58
C LEU A 150 11.81 16.89 5.26
N ASN A 151 12.84 16.07 5.32
CA ASN A 151 13.44 15.49 4.14
C ASN A 151 12.56 14.34 3.64
N THR A 152 12.19 14.39 2.38
CA THR A 152 11.29 13.42 1.79
C THR A 152 11.90 12.84 0.53
N GLU A 153 11.60 11.57 0.26
CA GLU A 153 11.99 10.85 -0.93
C GLU A 153 10.77 10.28 -1.63
N ARG A 154 10.74 10.43 -2.96
CA ARG A 154 9.72 9.85 -3.82
C ARG A 154 10.36 9.40 -5.13
N ALA A 155 10.25 8.12 -5.48
CA ALA A 155 10.81 7.55 -6.71
C ALA A 155 12.29 7.92 -6.95
N GLY A 156 13.11 7.96 -5.88
CA GLY A 156 14.53 8.32 -5.95
C GLY A 156 14.80 9.84 -6.07
N ALA A 157 13.77 10.68 -6.10
CA ALA A 157 13.91 12.13 -6.04
C ALA A 157 13.75 12.61 -4.58
N SER A 158 14.77 13.31 -4.07
CA SER A 158 14.74 13.92 -2.75
C SER A 158 14.14 15.33 -2.83
N SER A 159 13.27 15.65 -1.88
CA SER A 159 12.72 16.99 -1.69
C SER A 159 12.62 17.35 -0.22
N GLU A 160 12.58 18.65 0.08
CA GLU A 160 12.52 19.17 1.44
C GLU A 160 11.22 19.98 1.65
N ILE A 161 10.50 19.69 2.72
CA ILE A 161 9.29 20.40 3.12
C ILE A 161 9.61 21.20 4.39
N ASN A 162 9.54 22.52 4.28
CA ASN A 162 9.80 23.42 5.39
C ASN A 162 8.53 24.13 5.84
N PHE A 163 8.27 24.14 7.14
CA PHE A 163 7.19 24.91 7.73
C PHE A 163 7.55 25.43 9.11
N SER A 164 6.93 26.56 9.50
CA SER A 164 7.07 27.09 10.85
C SER A 164 5.79 26.92 11.64
N CYS A 165 5.90 26.64 12.92
CA CYS A 165 4.77 26.47 13.82
C CYS A 165 5.04 27.03 15.21
N THR A 166 3.98 27.39 15.93
CA THR A 166 4.04 27.72 17.35
C THR A 166 4.21 26.46 18.20
N MET A 167 4.52 26.64 19.49
CA MET A 167 4.60 25.51 20.43
C MET A 167 3.28 24.72 20.50
N ASP A 168 2.14 25.42 20.54
CA ASP A 168 0.82 24.78 20.61
C ASP A 168 0.51 23.95 19.35
N GLN A 169 0.84 24.51 18.18
CA GLN A 169 0.67 23.81 16.89
C GLN A 169 1.58 22.58 16.79
N LEU A 170 2.82 22.68 17.30
CA LEU A 170 3.74 21.54 17.34
C LEU A 170 3.23 20.45 18.27
N GLN A 171 2.72 20.80 19.44
CA GLN A 171 2.13 19.84 20.38
C GLN A 171 0.91 19.15 19.81
N ASP A 172 0.02 19.87 19.13
CA ASP A 172 -1.15 19.29 18.45
C ASP A 172 -0.73 18.32 17.33
N LEU A 173 0.25 18.71 16.51
CA LEU A 173 0.80 17.84 15.46
C LEU A 173 1.37 16.55 16.05
N VAL A 174 2.23 16.65 17.08
CA VAL A 174 2.82 15.47 17.74
C VAL A 174 1.74 14.59 18.38
N GLY A 175 0.70 15.19 18.97
CA GLY A 175 -0.46 14.47 19.52
C GLY A 175 -1.16 13.63 18.45
N LYS A 176 -1.50 14.26 17.33
CA LYS A 176 -2.17 13.59 16.20
C LYS A 176 -1.31 12.47 15.59
N MET A 177 0.00 12.67 15.46
CA MET A 177 0.91 11.64 14.95
C MET A 177 0.99 10.44 15.90
N LYS A 178 1.04 10.68 17.23
CA LYS A 178 1.02 9.60 18.24
C LYS A 178 -0.28 8.80 18.21
N ASP A 179 -1.42 9.47 18.01
CA ASP A 179 -2.71 8.81 17.93
C ASP A 179 -2.84 7.98 16.63
N ALA A 180 -2.32 8.50 15.51
CA ALA A 180 -2.25 7.74 14.27
C ALA A 180 -1.36 6.50 14.40
N ALA A 181 -0.17 6.61 15.01
CA ALA A 181 0.72 5.49 15.26
C ALA A 181 0.04 4.41 16.12
N LYS A 182 -0.62 4.79 17.23
CA LYS A 182 -1.37 3.85 18.06
C LYS A 182 -2.52 3.17 17.31
N SER A 183 -3.19 3.88 16.40
CA SER A 183 -4.26 3.30 15.58
C SER A 183 -3.73 2.26 14.62
N LEU A 184 -2.57 2.50 14.01
CA LEU A 184 -1.89 1.53 13.15
C LEU A 184 -1.39 0.31 13.92
N GLU A 185 -0.80 0.50 15.11
CA GLU A 185 -0.37 -0.60 15.98
C GLU A 185 -1.55 -1.52 16.34
N ARG A 186 -2.72 -0.95 16.65
CA ARG A 186 -3.94 -1.75 16.95
C ARG A 186 -4.43 -2.50 15.71
N ALA A 187 -4.38 -1.87 14.54
CA ALA A 187 -4.81 -2.50 13.30
C ALA A 187 -3.89 -3.65 12.85
N THR A 188 -2.59 -3.59 13.20
CA THR A 188 -1.62 -4.64 12.88
C THR A 188 -1.61 -5.78 13.89
N GLN A 189 -2.18 -5.60 15.09
CA GLN A 189 -2.29 -6.63 16.12
C GLN A 189 -3.61 -7.42 16.06
N SER A 190 -4.53 -7.06 15.17
CA SER A 190 -5.82 -7.73 14.94
C SER A 190 -5.71 -8.70 13.78
#